data_10ec10bfde6f4bcaaa378bb4cdac89ed
#
_entry.id   10ec10bfde6f4bcaaa378bb4cdac89ed
#
_cell.length_a   1.000
_cell.length_b   1.000
_cell.length_c   1.000
_cell.angle_alpha   90.00
_cell.angle_beta   90.00
_cell.angle_gamma   90.00
#
_symmetry.space_group_name_H-M   'P 1'
#
loop_
_entity.id
_entity.type
_entity.pdbx_description
1 polymer ?
#
loop_
_entity_poly.entity_id
_entity_poly.type
_entity_poly.pdbx_seq_one_letter_code
_entity_poly.pdbx_strand_id
1 'polypeptide(L)'
;MSIGHKRSLTSVYKMIEEQGYDVEELKEKINNIFIKTLIVGYPHLSTSYLSIHPDNFANNMCFEILGFDIMLDSKLNPYLIEINYTPSFTTDTPLDRHIKKNLIQDSINLINLSESWRK
;
A
#
# COMPACT_ATOMS: atom_id res chain seq x y z
N MET A 1 5.90 -13.57 23.98
CA MET A 1 4.74 -13.67 23.07
C MET A 1 3.91 -12.42 23.25
N SER A 2 3.86 -11.57 22.24
CA SER A 2 3.01 -10.37 22.32
C SER A 2 1.58 -10.81 22.04
N ILE A 3 0.72 -10.72 23.05
CA ILE A 3 -0.74 -10.99 22.95
C ILE A 3 -1.43 -9.75 22.35
N GLY A 4 -0.85 -9.18 21.30
CA GLY A 4 -1.45 -8.07 20.59
C GLY A 4 -2.38 -8.56 19.47
N HIS A 5 -3.49 -7.85 19.25
CA HIS A 5 -4.40 -8.13 18.14
C HIS A 5 -3.79 -7.79 16.77
N LYS A 6 -2.74 -6.94 16.73
CA LYS A 6 -2.02 -6.59 15.50
C LYS A 6 -1.08 -7.72 15.05
N ARG A 7 -1.16 -8.08 13.78
CA ARG A 7 -0.31 -9.09 13.14
C ARG A 7 0.26 -8.54 11.83
N SER A 8 1.42 -9.06 11.41
CA SER A 8 1.92 -8.76 10.07
C SER A 8 1.03 -9.44 9.01
N LEU A 9 0.89 -8.81 7.85
CA LEU A 9 0.14 -9.38 6.73
C LEU A 9 0.68 -10.77 6.35
N THR A 10 2.01 -10.92 6.35
CA THR A 10 2.67 -12.21 6.11
C THR A 10 2.21 -13.29 7.09
N SER A 11 2.09 -12.97 8.38
CA SER A 11 1.63 -13.95 9.38
C SER A 11 0.14 -14.28 9.22
N VAL A 12 -0.66 -13.32 8.76
CA VAL A 12 -2.08 -13.54 8.46
C VAL A 12 -2.24 -14.47 7.26
N TYR A 13 -1.51 -14.21 6.18
CA TYR A 13 -1.54 -15.09 4.99
C TYR A 13 -1.14 -16.53 5.33
N LYS A 14 -0.08 -16.70 6.14
CA LYS A 14 0.33 -18.03 6.58
C LYS A 14 -0.76 -18.76 7.37
N MET A 15 -1.46 -18.05 8.26
CA MET A 15 -2.58 -18.63 9.02
C MET A 15 -3.76 -19.03 8.12
N ILE A 16 -4.04 -18.27 7.08
CA ILE A 16 -5.09 -18.56 6.09
C ILE A 16 -4.71 -19.80 5.28
N GLU A 17 -3.46 -19.89 4.84
CA GLU A 17 -2.91 -21.04 4.11
C GLU A 17 -2.95 -22.31 4.96
N GLU A 18 -2.57 -22.24 6.25
CA GLU A 18 -2.64 -23.35 7.20
C GLU A 18 -4.08 -23.87 7.43
N GLN A 19 -5.09 -23.03 7.18
CA GLN A 19 -6.51 -23.40 7.21
C GLN A 19 -7.01 -24.01 5.89
N GLY A 20 -6.14 -24.14 4.89
CA GLY A 20 -6.46 -24.78 3.60
C GLY A 20 -7.05 -23.85 2.55
N TYR A 21 -6.99 -22.52 2.75
CA TYR A 21 -7.46 -21.55 1.76
C TYR A 21 -6.35 -21.16 0.77
N ASP A 22 -6.75 -20.80 -0.45
CA ASP A 22 -5.85 -20.30 -1.48
C ASP A 22 -5.49 -18.84 -1.24
N VAL A 23 -4.26 -18.62 -0.74
CA VAL A 23 -3.74 -17.28 -0.45
C VAL A 23 -3.41 -16.51 -1.72
N GLU A 24 -3.01 -17.17 -2.81
CA GLU A 24 -2.71 -16.50 -4.07
C GLU A 24 -3.99 -15.95 -4.71
N GLU A 25 -5.09 -16.71 -4.68
CA GLU A 25 -6.40 -16.21 -5.12
C GLU A 25 -6.83 -14.99 -4.28
N LEU A 26 -6.62 -15.03 -2.96
CA LEU A 26 -6.94 -13.89 -2.10
C LEU A 26 -6.10 -12.65 -2.44
N LYS A 27 -4.81 -12.81 -2.68
CA LYS A 27 -3.93 -11.71 -3.10
C LYS A 27 -4.36 -11.11 -4.43
N GLU A 28 -4.74 -11.93 -5.40
CA GLU A 28 -5.27 -11.46 -6.69
C GLU A 28 -6.55 -10.64 -6.52
N LYS A 29 -7.48 -11.10 -5.67
CA LYS A 29 -8.70 -10.34 -5.36
C LYS A 29 -8.39 -8.98 -4.72
N ILE A 30 -7.44 -8.94 -3.79
CA ILE A 30 -6.99 -7.70 -3.15
C ILE A 30 -6.31 -6.77 -4.17
N ASN A 31 -5.42 -7.28 -5.01
CA ASN A 31 -4.77 -6.51 -6.07
C ASN A 31 -5.77 -5.90 -7.05
N ASN A 32 -6.82 -6.64 -7.39
CA ASN A 32 -7.91 -6.13 -8.23
C ASN A 32 -8.65 -4.95 -7.58
N ILE A 33 -8.79 -4.92 -6.26
CA ILE A 33 -9.34 -3.76 -5.53
C ILE A 33 -8.41 -2.57 -5.70
N PHE A 34 -7.10 -2.74 -5.50
CA PHE A 34 -6.12 -1.65 -5.67
C PHE A 34 -6.16 -1.07 -7.08
N ILE A 35 -6.10 -1.93 -8.10
CA ILE A 35 -6.13 -1.50 -9.51
C ILE A 35 -7.41 -0.73 -9.83
N LYS A 36 -8.58 -1.26 -9.48
CA LYS A 36 -9.87 -0.60 -9.73
C LYS A 36 -9.95 0.76 -9.04
N THR A 37 -9.50 0.85 -7.80
CA THR A 37 -9.48 2.08 -7.04
C THR A 37 -8.59 3.13 -7.67
N LEU A 38 -7.38 2.74 -8.09
CA LEU A 38 -6.44 3.65 -8.76
C LEU A 38 -6.98 4.12 -10.11
N ILE A 39 -7.62 3.26 -10.89
CA ILE A 39 -8.26 3.62 -12.16
C ILE A 39 -9.34 4.68 -11.93
N VAL A 40 -10.18 4.53 -10.90
CA VAL A 40 -11.25 5.49 -10.58
C VAL A 40 -10.67 6.83 -10.11
N GLY A 41 -9.62 6.82 -9.30
CA GLY A 41 -8.98 8.02 -8.76
C GLY A 41 -8.08 8.75 -9.76
N TYR A 42 -7.54 8.05 -10.75
CA TYR A 42 -6.51 8.55 -11.67
C TYR A 42 -6.88 9.86 -12.39
N PRO A 43 -8.08 10.02 -13.00
CA PRO A 43 -8.40 11.25 -13.72
C PRO A 43 -8.33 12.50 -12.84
N HIS A 44 -8.81 12.40 -11.60
CA HIS A 44 -8.78 13.51 -10.65
C HIS A 44 -7.34 13.84 -10.21
N LEU A 45 -6.58 12.83 -9.82
CA LEU A 45 -5.19 12.99 -9.38
C LEU A 45 -4.30 13.52 -10.51
N SER A 46 -4.45 12.98 -11.72
CA SER A 46 -3.71 13.41 -12.90
C SER A 46 -4.00 14.88 -13.24
N THR A 47 -5.26 15.30 -13.23
CA THR A 47 -5.62 16.68 -13.49
C THR A 47 -5.03 17.62 -12.44
N SER A 48 -5.12 17.27 -11.16
CA SER A 48 -4.55 18.06 -10.07
C SER A 48 -3.03 18.16 -10.18
N TYR A 49 -2.36 17.06 -10.51
CA TYR A 49 -0.91 17.03 -10.69
C TYR A 49 -0.46 17.91 -11.85
N LEU A 50 -1.05 17.76 -13.03
CA LEU A 50 -0.71 18.54 -14.22
C LEU A 50 -1.03 20.03 -14.07
N SER A 51 -1.99 20.41 -13.23
CA SER A 51 -2.28 21.83 -12.95
C SER A 51 -1.12 22.51 -12.22
N ILE A 52 -0.33 21.76 -11.45
CA ILE A 52 0.84 22.26 -10.69
C ILE A 52 2.13 22.09 -11.49
N HIS A 53 2.24 21.02 -12.26
CA HIS A 53 3.43 20.64 -13.03
C HIS A 53 3.07 20.40 -14.52
N PRO A 54 2.68 21.45 -15.27
CA PRO A 54 2.16 21.29 -16.64
C PRO A 54 3.19 20.70 -17.63
N ASP A 55 4.48 20.91 -17.38
CA ASP A 55 5.57 20.46 -18.26
C ASP A 55 6.12 19.08 -17.87
N ASN A 56 5.61 18.47 -16.81
CA ASN A 56 6.08 17.18 -16.35
C ASN A 56 5.28 16.01 -16.94
N PHE A 57 5.51 15.72 -18.21
CA PHE A 57 4.85 14.61 -18.92
C PHE A 57 5.29 13.21 -18.41
N ALA A 58 6.42 13.12 -17.71
CA ALA A 58 6.92 11.85 -17.18
C ALA A 58 6.23 11.41 -15.87
N ASN A 59 5.45 12.29 -15.24
CA ASN A 59 4.73 12.05 -13.96
C ASN A 59 5.62 11.45 -12.85
N ASN A 60 6.87 11.92 -12.74
CA ASN A 60 7.88 11.33 -11.86
C ASN A 60 8.39 12.28 -10.76
N MET A 61 7.82 13.47 -10.61
CA MET A 61 8.26 14.44 -9.60
C MET A 61 7.64 14.22 -8.22
N CYS A 62 6.49 13.54 -8.16
CA CYS A 62 5.78 13.30 -6.91
C CYS A 62 5.39 11.82 -6.81
N PHE A 63 5.33 11.33 -5.58
CA PHE A 63 4.76 10.02 -5.26
C PHE A 63 3.97 10.11 -3.96
N GLU A 64 3.09 9.16 -3.74
CA GLU A 64 2.29 9.08 -2.53
C GLU A 64 2.25 7.65 -2.02
N ILE A 65 2.23 7.50 -0.69
CA ILE A 65 2.03 6.21 -0.03
C ILE A 65 0.56 6.16 0.38
N LEU A 66 -0.17 5.18 -0.13
CA LEU A 66 -1.57 4.97 0.19
C LEU A 66 -1.73 3.81 1.16
N GLY A 67 -2.54 4.03 2.20
CA GLY A 67 -3.00 2.97 3.08
C GLY A 67 -4.38 2.47 2.65
N PHE A 68 -4.52 1.17 2.41
CA PHE A 68 -5.80 0.54 2.07
C PHE A 68 -6.29 -0.30 3.25
N ASP A 69 -7.45 0.02 3.76
CA ASP A 69 -8.11 -0.78 4.79
C ASP A 69 -9.07 -1.77 4.12
N ILE A 70 -8.71 -3.06 4.20
CA ILE A 70 -9.44 -4.17 3.59
C ILE A 70 -10.02 -5.06 4.68
N MET A 71 -11.32 -5.33 4.59
CA MET A 71 -12.00 -6.31 5.42
C MET A 71 -12.24 -7.59 4.63
N LEU A 72 -12.07 -8.74 5.28
CA LEU A 72 -12.42 -10.05 4.71
C LEU A 72 -13.70 -10.56 5.35
N ASP A 73 -14.61 -11.09 4.54
CA ASP A 73 -15.76 -11.83 5.07
C ASP A 73 -15.38 -13.28 5.48
N SER A 74 -16.34 -14.03 5.99
CA SER A 74 -16.14 -15.43 6.41
C SER A 74 -15.75 -16.37 5.27
N LYS A 75 -15.91 -15.95 4.01
CA LYS A 75 -15.51 -16.69 2.81
C LYS A 75 -14.23 -16.13 2.18
N LEU A 76 -13.54 -15.24 2.90
CA LEU A 76 -12.32 -14.53 2.46
C LEU A 76 -12.55 -13.64 1.23
N ASN A 77 -13.74 -13.13 1.01
CA ASN A 77 -13.94 -12.10 0.01
C ASN A 77 -13.47 -10.75 0.57
N PRO A 78 -12.58 -10.04 -0.13
CA PRO A 78 -12.08 -8.75 0.32
C PRO A 78 -13.03 -7.61 -0.03
N TYR A 79 -13.21 -6.68 0.90
CA TYR A 79 -13.99 -5.46 0.75
C TYR A 79 -13.14 -4.26 1.13
N LEU A 80 -13.10 -3.26 0.27
CA LEU A 80 -12.45 -1.98 0.56
C LEU A 80 -13.31 -1.20 1.57
N ILE A 81 -12.72 -0.84 2.70
CA ILE A 81 -13.36 -0.01 3.73
C ILE A 81 -13.02 1.45 3.50
N GLU A 82 -11.71 1.78 3.43
CA GLU A 82 -11.27 3.14 3.20
C GLU A 82 -9.86 3.17 2.58
N ILE A 83 -9.49 4.36 2.10
CA ILE A 83 -8.15 4.65 1.59
C ILE A 83 -7.63 5.87 2.32
N ASN A 84 -6.45 5.73 2.91
CA ASN A 84 -5.75 6.80 3.61
C ASN A 84 -4.59 7.31 2.76
N TYR A 85 -4.61 8.58 2.38
CA TYR A 85 -3.49 9.26 1.68
C TYR A 85 -2.41 9.76 2.65
N THR A 86 -2.69 9.77 3.96
CA THR A 86 -1.73 10.07 5.01
C THR A 86 -1.66 8.94 6.03
N PRO A 87 -1.14 7.75 5.65
CA PRO A 87 -1.08 6.64 6.58
C PRO A 87 -0.17 6.99 7.78
N SER A 88 -0.57 6.54 8.97
CA SER A 88 0.19 6.80 10.19
C SER A 88 1.57 6.15 10.16
N PHE A 89 2.62 6.94 10.41
CA PHE A 89 4.00 6.46 10.58
C PHE A 89 4.44 6.32 12.03
N THR A 90 3.52 6.39 13.01
CA THR A 90 3.83 6.12 14.42
C THR A 90 4.33 4.70 14.62
N THR A 91 5.28 4.50 15.54
CA THR A 91 5.97 3.22 15.76
C THR A 91 5.78 2.74 17.20
N ASP A 92 4.51 2.60 17.62
CA ASP A 92 4.14 2.30 19.00
C ASP A 92 4.54 0.89 19.43
N THR A 93 4.66 -0.02 18.48
CA THR A 93 5.07 -1.40 18.75
C THR A 93 6.32 -1.79 17.96
N PRO A 94 7.08 -2.82 18.39
CA PRO A 94 8.19 -3.37 17.60
C PRO A 94 7.76 -3.81 16.20
N LEU A 95 6.54 -4.33 16.06
CA LEU A 95 5.97 -4.72 14.76
C LEU A 95 5.75 -3.50 13.86
N ASP A 96 5.15 -2.42 14.40
CA ASP A 96 4.95 -1.18 13.65
C ASP A 96 6.30 -0.62 13.16
N ARG A 97 7.30 -0.60 14.05
CA ARG A 97 8.65 -0.13 13.70
C ARG A 97 9.27 -0.94 12.56
N HIS A 98 9.16 -2.27 12.62
CA HIS A 98 9.72 -3.14 11.59
C HIS A 98 9.05 -2.91 10.24
N ILE A 99 7.72 -2.94 10.19
CA ILE A 99 6.96 -2.79 8.95
C ILE A 99 7.20 -1.40 8.34
N LYS A 100 7.06 -0.34 9.13
CA LYS A 100 7.15 1.04 8.63
C LYS A 100 8.56 1.43 8.22
N LYS A 101 9.59 0.93 8.92
CA LYS A 101 10.98 1.10 8.49
C LYS A 101 11.22 0.50 7.11
N ASN A 102 10.78 -0.73 6.89
CA ASN A 102 10.94 -1.41 5.60
C ASN A 102 10.15 -0.69 4.50
N LEU A 103 8.91 -0.27 4.78
CA LEU A 103 8.09 0.48 3.84
C LEU A 103 8.81 1.76 3.35
N ILE A 104 9.38 2.55 4.27
CA ILE A 104 10.11 3.77 3.89
C ILE A 104 11.36 3.44 3.08
N GLN A 105 12.11 2.41 3.49
CA GLN A 105 13.31 2.00 2.77
C GLN A 105 12.98 1.54 1.35
N ASP A 106 11.94 0.73 1.18
CA ASP A 106 11.48 0.25 -0.13
C ASP A 106 10.96 1.41 -0.99
N SER A 107 10.24 2.37 -0.40
CA SER A 107 9.79 3.58 -1.08
C SER A 107 10.96 4.40 -1.62
N ILE A 108 12.00 4.62 -0.82
CA ILE A 108 13.22 5.33 -1.26
C ILE A 108 13.92 4.56 -2.40
N ASN A 109 14.00 3.24 -2.29
CA ASN A 109 14.60 2.41 -3.34
C ASN A 109 13.80 2.48 -4.65
N LEU A 110 12.46 2.50 -4.59
CA LEU A 110 11.59 2.62 -5.76
C LEU A 110 11.71 3.96 -6.48
N ILE A 111 11.95 5.05 -5.74
CA ILE A 111 12.16 6.38 -6.32
C ILE A 111 13.44 6.43 -7.16
N ASN A 112 14.39 5.52 -6.88
CA ASN A 112 15.66 5.39 -7.63
C ASN A 112 16.39 6.72 -7.82
N LEU A 113 16.56 7.49 -6.74
CA LEU A 113 17.26 8.77 -6.76
C LEU A 113 18.71 8.55 -7.19
N SER A 114 19.05 8.95 -8.41
CA SER A 114 20.44 8.94 -8.91
C SER A 114 21.09 10.30 -8.70
N GLU A 115 22.44 10.35 -8.63
CA GLU A 115 23.18 11.62 -8.52
C GLU A 115 22.94 12.55 -9.72
N SER A 116 22.50 12.02 -10.85
CA SER A 116 22.15 12.80 -12.06
C SER A 116 20.96 13.76 -11.86
N TRP A 117 20.18 13.60 -10.82
CA TRP A 117 19.03 14.46 -10.46
C TRP A 117 19.45 15.73 -9.69
N ARG A 118 20.74 15.85 -9.32
CA ARG A 118 21.32 17.03 -8.65
C ARG A 118 21.76 18.12 -9.65
N LYS A 119 20.87 18.49 -10.57
CA LYS A 119 21.13 19.64 -11.46
C LYS A 119 20.29 20.84 -11.07
#